data_70336041958049cca6a14f873bb6c3f9
#
_entry.id   70336041958049cca6a14f873bb6c3f9
#
_cell.length_a   1.000
_cell.length_b   1.000
_cell.length_c   1.000
_cell.angle_alpha   90.00
_cell.angle_beta   90.00
_cell.angle_gamma   90.00
#
_symmetry.space_group_name_H-M   'P 1'
#
loop_
_entity.id
_entity.type
_entity.pdbx_description
1 polymer ?
#
loop_
_entity_poly.entity_id
_entity_poly.type
_entity_poly.pdbx_seq_one_letter_code
_entity_poly.pdbx_strand_id
1 'polypeptide(L)'
;RGGAPVGYLSELNQLEQNAILFLRYWSQCAKADHDLQNKFWSNITYDLGITKTRQAIDAFDEIFTLCVKYSRRPIMKHDLECKCIGGDESCFANIIGFAQDGELEDALLLASNLVAPKFASYLVASARKFAASITISECNPLEAEESYYQSYSLH
;
A
#
# COMPACT_ATOMS: atom_id res chain seq x y z
N ARG A 1 -0.68 -15.92 -13.26
CA ARG A 1 0.67 -16.29 -12.80
C ARG A 1 1.51 -15.04 -12.69
N GLY A 2 2.32 -14.91 -11.63
CA GLY A 2 3.04 -13.69 -11.27
C GLY A 2 4.30 -13.37 -12.08
N GLY A 3 4.55 -14.03 -13.18
CA GLY A 3 5.79 -13.87 -13.93
C GLY A 3 7.00 -14.53 -13.26
N ALA A 4 8.19 -14.32 -13.81
CA ALA A 4 9.43 -14.83 -13.23
C ALA A 4 9.71 -14.12 -11.88
N PRO A 5 10.10 -14.86 -10.83
CA PRO A 5 10.45 -14.25 -9.56
C PRO A 5 11.75 -13.45 -9.68
N VAL A 6 11.78 -12.27 -9.06
CA VAL A 6 12.95 -11.38 -9.02
C VAL A 6 13.50 -11.21 -7.59
N GLY A 7 12.80 -11.71 -6.58
CA GLY A 7 13.18 -11.64 -5.18
C GLY A 7 12.15 -12.27 -4.26
N TYR A 8 12.28 -12.02 -2.96
CA TYR A 8 11.40 -12.53 -1.92
C TYR A 8 10.79 -11.40 -1.10
N LEU A 9 9.56 -11.60 -0.60
CA LEU A 9 8.90 -10.64 0.29
C LEU A 9 9.74 -10.28 1.52
N SER A 10 10.48 -11.25 2.06
CA SER A 10 11.33 -11.05 3.24
C SER A 10 12.49 -10.06 3.04
N GLU A 11 12.85 -9.76 1.79
CA GLU A 11 13.90 -8.80 1.44
C GLU A 11 13.40 -7.35 1.45
N LEU A 12 12.10 -7.15 1.50
CA LEU A 12 11.45 -5.85 1.50
C LEU A 12 11.20 -5.33 2.92
N ASN A 13 11.12 -4.01 3.07
CA ASN A 13 10.66 -3.42 4.32
C ASN A 13 9.15 -3.68 4.55
N GLN A 14 8.66 -3.37 5.76
CA GLN A 14 7.27 -3.68 6.13
C GLN A 14 6.24 -2.94 5.25
N LEU A 15 6.51 -1.69 4.89
CA LEU A 15 5.65 -0.89 4.03
C LEU A 15 5.51 -1.52 2.64
N GLU A 16 6.63 -1.91 2.05
CA GLU A 16 6.69 -2.54 0.73
C GLU A 16 6.02 -3.91 0.73
N GLN A 17 6.24 -4.72 1.77
CA GLN A 17 5.55 -6.00 1.95
C GLN A 17 4.04 -5.81 2.02
N ASN A 18 3.58 -4.85 2.83
CA ASN A 18 2.16 -4.54 2.97
C ASN A 18 1.56 -4.07 1.64
N ALA A 19 2.27 -3.26 0.88
CA ALA A 19 1.82 -2.80 -0.43
C ALA A 19 1.56 -3.97 -1.40
N ILE A 20 2.48 -4.94 -1.46
CA ILE A 20 2.31 -6.14 -2.29
C ILE A 20 1.14 -7.00 -1.81
N LEU A 21 0.98 -7.19 -0.49
CA LEU A 21 -0.13 -7.95 0.05
C LEU A 21 -1.48 -7.30 -0.26
N PHE A 22 -1.58 -5.98 -0.18
CA PHE A 22 -2.76 -5.23 -0.62
C PHE A 22 -3.04 -5.44 -2.11
N LEU A 23 -2.02 -5.36 -2.96
CA LEU A 23 -2.15 -5.56 -4.41
C LEU A 23 -2.69 -6.96 -4.74
N ARG A 24 -2.13 -7.99 -4.12
CA ARG A 24 -2.56 -9.37 -4.30
C ARG A 24 -3.98 -9.60 -3.80
N TYR A 25 -4.26 -9.10 -2.60
CA TYR A 25 -5.57 -9.20 -1.98
C TYR A 25 -6.65 -8.52 -2.83
N TRP A 26 -6.44 -7.25 -3.22
CA TRP A 26 -7.41 -6.50 -4.03
C TRP A 26 -7.75 -7.20 -5.33
N SER A 27 -6.76 -7.81 -5.94
CA SER A 27 -6.92 -8.57 -7.17
C SER A 27 -7.71 -9.87 -7.01
N GLN A 28 -7.68 -10.45 -5.83
CA GLN A 28 -8.43 -11.66 -5.49
C GLN A 28 -9.84 -11.36 -4.99
N CYS A 29 -10.10 -10.14 -4.49
CA CYS A 29 -11.39 -9.74 -3.94
C CYS A 29 -12.57 -9.94 -4.90
N ALA A 30 -12.36 -9.83 -6.19
CA ALA A 30 -13.38 -10.11 -7.21
C ALA A 30 -13.78 -11.60 -7.28
N LYS A 31 -13.00 -12.48 -6.65
CA LYS A 31 -13.19 -13.95 -6.64
C LYS A 31 -13.33 -14.51 -5.23
N ALA A 32 -13.41 -13.65 -4.20
CA ALA A 32 -13.04 -14.05 -2.87
C ALA A 32 -14.14 -14.67 -2.02
N ASP A 33 -13.67 -15.59 -1.22
CA ASP A 33 -14.27 -16.05 0.01
C ASP A 33 -14.41 -14.90 1.02
N HIS A 34 -15.62 -14.66 1.52
CA HIS A 34 -15.92 -13.61 2.51
C HIS A 34 -15.10 -13.76 3.81
N ASP A 35 -14.77 -14.99 4.20
CA ASP A 35 -14.00 -15.24 5.42
C ASP A 35 -12.56 -14.72 5.31
N LEU A 36 -11.93 -14.87 4.16
CA LEU A 36 -10.60 -14.33 3.90
C LEU A 36 -10.59 -12.80 3.93
N GLN A 37 -11.63 -12.18 3.36
CA GLN A 37 -11.80 -10.73 3.39
C GLN A 37 -11.93 -10.20 4.82
N ASN A 38 -12.82 -10.80 5.60
CA ASN A 38 -13.06 -10.40 6.98
C ASN A 38 -11.80 -10.52 7.84
N LYS A 39 -11.06 -11.61 7.67
CA LYS A 39 -9.81 -11.85 8.39
C LYS A 39 -8.72 -10.82 8.03
N PHE A 40 -8.56 -10.51 6.76
CA PHE A 40 -7.61 -9.49 6.29
C PHE A 40 -7.93 -8.11 6.85
N TRP A 41 -9.20 -7.66 6.74
CA TRP A 41 -9.63 -6.36 7.25
C TRP A 41 -9.55 -6.28 8.77
N SER A 42 -9.88 -7.35 9.49
CA SER A 42 -9.77 -7.40 10.94
C SER A 42 -8.34 -7.22 11.41
N ASN A 43 -7.40 -7.89 10.76
CA ASN A 43 -5.98 -7.76 11.11
C ASN A 43 -5.47 -6.33 10.87
N ILE A 44 -5.77 -5.74 9.72
CA ILE A 44 -5.35 -4.38 9.41
C ILE A 44 -5.99 -3.37 10.35
N THR A 45 -7.29 -3.51 10.63
CA THR A 45 -8.00 -2.60 11.56
C THR A 45 -7.45 -2.70 12.97
N TYR A 46 -7.05 -3.89 13.41
CA TYR A 46 -6.41 -4.08 14.69
C TYR A 46 -5.09 -3.31 14.80
N ASP A 47 -4.25 -3.38 13.77
CA ASP A 47 -2.93 -2.74 13.76
C ASP A 47 -2.99 -1.21 13.55
N LEU A 48 -3.85 -0.74 12.66
CA LEU A 48 -3.90 0.67 12.23
C LEU A 48 -5.01 1.49 12.89
N GLY A 49 -6.05 0.86 13.40
CA GLY A 49 -7.29 1.51 13.81
C GLY A 49 -8.23 1.82 12.62
N ILE A 50 -9.49 2.13 12.94
CA ILE A 50 -10.57 2.28 11.93
C ILE A 50 -10.30 3.42 10.95
N THR A 51 -9.87 4.58 11.44
CA THR A 51 -9.67 5.78 10.60
C THR A 51 -8.54 5.56 9.58
N LYS A 52 -7.39 5.08 10.00
CA LYS A 52 -6.25 4.80 9.11
C LYS A 52 -6.55 3.66 8.14
N THR A 53 -7.25 2.62 8.59
CA THR A 53 -7.68 1.52 7.72
C THR A 53 -8.57 2.03 6.60
N ARG A 54 -9.54 2.89 6.90
CA ARG A 54 -10.41 3.50 5.88
C ARG A 54 -9.62 4.36 4.90
N GLN A 55 -8.68 5.18 5.38
CA GLN A 55 -7.80 5.99 4.52
C GLN A 55 -6.94 5.11 3.61
N ALA A 56 -6.41 4.01 4.13
CA ALA A 56 -5.63 3.05 3.34
C ALA A 56 -6.47 2.39 2.24
N ILE A 57 -7.68 1.99 2.57
CA ILE A 57 -8.63 1.40 1.61
C ILE A 57 -8.94 2.39 0.49
N ASP A 58 -9.30 3.62 0.82
CA ASP A 58 -9.66 4.64 -0.16
C ASP A 58 -8.47 4.98 -1.08
N ALA A 59 -7.27 5.15 -0.51
CA ALA A 59 -6.07 5.41 -1.28
C ALA A 59 -5.69 4.23 -2.18
N PHE A 60 -5.83 3.00 -1.69
CA PHE A 60 -5.52 1.81 -2.48
C PHE A 60 -6.54 1.57 -3.59
N ASP A 61 -7.80 1.87 -3.37
CA ASP A 61 -8.83 1.82 -4.40
C ASP A 61 -8.53 2.77 -5.57
N GLU A 62 -8.04 3.98 -5.27
CA GLU A 62 -7.55 4.92 -6.29
C GLU A 62 -6.37 4.32 -7.08
N ILE A 63 -5.38 3.75 -6.39
CA ILE A 63 -4.22 3.11 -7.01
C ILE A 63 -4.66 1.97 -7.92
N PHE A 64 -5.50 1.09 -7.42
CA PHE A 64 -5.97 -0.08 -8.15
C PHE A 64 -6.78 0.32 -9.39
N THR A 65 -7.64 1.33 -9.25
CA THR A 65 -8.43 1.88 -10.35
C THR A 65 -7.52 2.45 -11.45
N LEU A 66 -6.48 3.21 -11.09
CA LEU A 66 -5.49 3.73 -12.04
C LEU A 66 -4.75 2.59 -12.76
N CYS A 67 -4.33 1.59 -12.01
CA CYS A 67 -3.64 0.43 -12.58
C CYS A 67 -4.53 -0.38 -13.52
N VAL A 68 -5.80 -0.58 -13.20
CA VAL A 68 -6.74 -1.33 -14.06
C VAL A 68 -7.08 -0.56 -15.33
N LYS A 69 -7.35 0.74 -15.22
CA LYS A 69 -7.80 1.56 -16.36
C LYS A 69 -6.68 2.00 -17.29
N TYR A 70 -5.50 2.28 -16.76
CA TYR A 70 -4.44 3.00 -17.47
C TYR A 70 -3.12 2.26 -17.57
N SER A 71 -3.05 1.02 -17.12
CA SER A 71 -1.89 0.18 -17.36
C SER A 71 -1.78 -0.20 -18.84
N ARG A 72 -0.54 -0.30 -19.31
CA ARG A 72 -0.26 -0.72 -20.69
C ARG A 72 -0.57 -2.20 -20.93
N ARG A 73 -0.51 -2.99 -19.88
CA ARG A 73 -0.83 -4.41 -19.83
C ARG A 73 -1.29 -4.76 -18.42
N PRO A 74 -1.99 -5.89 -18.21
CA PRO A 74 -2.34 -6.33 -16.87
C PRO A 74 -1.09 -6.49 -15.99
N ILE A 75 -1.18 -5.98 -14.76
CA ILE A 75 -0.09 -6.11 -13.77
C ILE A 75 0.00 -7.58 -13.35
N MET A 76 1.20 -8.14 -13.48
CA MET A 76 1.48 -9.51 -13.09
C MET A 76 1.79 -9.59 -11.60
N LYS A 77 1.12 -10.46 -10.90
CA LYS A 77 1.26 -10.68 -9.45
C LYS A 77 1.17 -12.14 -9.09
N HIS A 78 1.85 -12.51 -8.01
CA HIS A 78 1.79 -13.87 -7.46
C HIS A 78 0.55 -14.06 -6.58
N ASP A 79 0.29 -15.30 -6.18
CA ASP A 79 -0.77 -15.60 -5.24
C ASP A 79 -0.47 -15.02 -3.84
N LEU A 80 -1.52 -14.83 -3.05
CA LEU A 80 -1.44 -14.15 -1.76
C LEU A 80 -0.42 -14.79 -0.81
N GLU A 81 -0.30 -16.11 -0.81
CA GLU A 81 0.60 -16.86 0.08
C GLU A 81 2.01 -17.08 -0.51
N CYS A 82 2.26 -16.68 -1.74
CA CYS A 82 3.57 -16.85 -2.35
C CYS A 82 4.61 -15.96 -1.68
N LYS A 83 5.75 -16.52 -1.34
CA LYS A 83 6.86 -15.79 -0.69
C LYS A 83 7.74 -15.04 -1.68
N CYS A 84 7.71 -15.39 -2.96
CA CYS A 84 8.46 -14.71 -4.01
C CYS A 84 7.69 -13.52 -4.57
N ILE A 85 8.41 -12.58 -5.15
CA ILE A 85 7.87 -11.38 -5.82
C ILE A 85 8.24 -11.38 -7.29
N GLY A 86 7.32 -10.90 -8.14
CA GLY A 86 7.57 -10.68 -9.57
C GLY A 86 8.04 -9.27 -9.86
N GLY A 87 8.42 -9.01 -11.12
CA GLY A 87 8.92 -7.71 -11.56
C GLY A 87 7.93 -6.57 -11.37
N ASP A 88 6.65 -6.77 -11.69
CA ASP A 88 5.61 -5.75 -11.51
C ASP A 88 5.33 -5.48 -10.03
N GLU A 89 5.36 -6.49 -9.19
CA GLU A 89 5.20 -6.35 -7.74
C GLU A 89 6.37 -5.59 -7.12
N SER A 90 7.60 -5.90 -7.55
CA SER A 90 8.79 -5.17 -7.13
C SER A 90 8.73 -3.71 -7.55
N CYS A 91 8.35 -3.44 -8.80
CA CYS A 91 8.14 -2.08 -9.29
C CYS A 91 7.10 -1.32 -8.46
N PHE A 92 5.96 -1.95 -8.18
CA PHE A 92 4.89 -1.37 -7.37
C PHE A 92 5.36 -1.07 -5.93
N ALA A 93 6.04 -2.00 -5.28
CA ALA A 93 6.58 -1.82 -3.94
C ALA A 93 7.56 -0.64 -3.87
N ASN A 94 8.46 -0.53 -4.87
CA ASN A 94 9.40 0.58 -4.95
C ASN A 94 8.71 1.93 -5.18
N ILE A 95 7.63 2.00 -5.96
CA ILE A 95 6.83 3.23 -6.12
C ILE A 95 6.31 3.69 -4.75
N ILE A 96 5.76 2.77 -3.97
CA ILE A 96 5.25 3.08 -2.62
C ILE A 96 6.38 3.55 -1.69
N GLY A 97 7.51 2.86 -1.70
CA GLY A 97 8.69 3.21 -0.90
C GLY A 97 9.26 4.58 -1.25
N PHE A 98 9.49 4.85 -2.53
CA PHE A 98 9.97 6.17 -2.99
C PHE A 98 8.97 7.29 -2.71
N ALA A 99 7.68 7.03 -2.88
CA ALA A 99 6.64 8.01 -2.54
C ALA A 99 6.64 8.36 -1.05
N GLN A 100 6.87 7.37 -0.18
CA GLN A 100 7.01 7.59 1.27
C GLN A 100 8.25 8.43 1.62
N ASP A 101 9.37 8.14 0.96
CA ASP A 101 10.65 8.82 1.22
C ASP A 101 10.75 10.21 0.58
N GLY A 102 9.77 10.61 -0.22
CA GLY A 102 9.78 11.87 -0.95
C GLY A 102 10.64 11.87 -2.21
N GLU A 103 11.12 10.72 -2.64
CA GLU A 103 11.90 10.50 -3.88
C GLU A 103 10.95 10.49 -5.11
N LEU A 104 10.33 11.65 -5.37
CA LEU A 104 9.21 11.75 -6.31
C LEU A 104 9.62 11.50 -7.76
N GLU A 105 10.83 11.86 -8.17
CA GLU A 105 11.32 11.62 -9.53
C GLU A 105 11.47 10.13 -9.80
N ASP A 106 12.05 9.38 -8.86
CA ASP A 106 12.19 7.93 -8.95
C ASP A 106 10.83 7.22 -8.93
N ALA A 107 9.92 7.69 -8.07
CA ALA A 107 8.56 7.18 -8.02
C ALA A 107 7.82 7.39 -9.36
N LEU A 108 7.94 8.58 -9.97
CA LEU A 108 7.33 8.91 -11.27
C LEU A 108 7.90 8.06 -12.40
N LEU A 109 9.21 7.85 -12.41
CA LEU A 109 9.88 7.03 -13.40
C LEU A 109 9.36 5.58 -13.36
N LEU A 110 9.27 5.00 -12.18
CA LEU A 110 8.75 3.65 -12.00
C LEU A 110 7.24 3.57 -12.28
N ALA A 111 6.46 4.57 -11.87
CA ALA A 111 5.03 4.62 -12.14
C ALA A 111 4.74 4.63 -13.64
N SER A 112 5.59 5.26 -14.45
CA SER A 112 5.50 5.28 -15.91
C SER A 112 5.72 3.90 -16.56
N ASN A 113 6.28 2.94 -15.84
CA ASN A 113 6.38 1.54 -16.28
C ASN A 113 5.08 0.76 -16.07
N LEU A 114 4.29 1.13 -15.07
CA LEU A 114 3.02 0.44 -14.75
C LEU A 114 1.83 1.07 -15.46
N VAL A 115 1.75 2.39 -15.51
CA VAL A 115 0.65 3.13 -16.13
C VAL A 115 1.16 4.03 -17.25
N ALA A 116 0.27 4.50 -18.13
CA ALA A 116 0.63 5.47 -19.14
C ALA A 116 1.23 6.73 -18.48
N PRO A 117 2.31 7.32 -19.03
CA PRO A 117 3.07 8.41 -18.39
C PRO A 117 2.24 9.59 -17.92
N LYS A 118 1.17 9.95 -18.64
CA LYS A 118 0.27 11.05 -18.26
C LYS A 118 -0.51 10.79 -16.96
N PHE A 119 -0.57 9.54 -16.49
CA PHE A 119 -1.21 9.15 -15.23
C PHE A 119 -0.23 8.84 -14.10
N ALA A 120 1.08 8.87 -14.37
CA ALA A 120 2.10 8.53 -13.38
C ALA A 120 2.04 9.43 -12.14
N SER A 121 1.82 10.73 -12.31
CA SER A 121 1.72 11.67 -11.19
C SER A 121 0.51 11.40 -10.28
N TYR A 122 -0.61 10.95 -10.84
CA TYR A 122 -1.79 10.55 -10.06
C TYR A 122 -1.51 9.27 -9.26
N LEU A 123 -0.82 8.31 -9.87
CA LEU A 123 -0.42 7.08 -9.18
C LEU A 123 0.52 7.38 -8.01
N VAL A 124 1.52 8.23 -8.20
CA VAL A 124 2.44 8.64 -7.14
C VAL A 124 1.72 9.41 -6.02
N ALA A 125 0.80 10.29 -6.35
CA ALA A 125 0.01 11.02 -5.34
C ALA A 125 -0.84 10.07 -4.48
N SER A 126 -1.50 9.09 -5.09
CA SER A 126 -2.26 8.06 -4.37
C SER A 126 -1.35 7.12 -3.57
N ALA A 127 -0.16 6.80 -4.09
CA ALA A 127 0.86 6.01 -3.39
C ALA A 127 1.34 6.71 -2.10
N ARG A 128 1.52 8.04 -2.13
CA ARG A 128 1.86 8.83 -0.93
C ARG A 128 0.77 8.77 0.13
N LYS A 129 -0.49 8.92 -0.26
CA LYS A 129 -1.64 8.81 0.66
C LYS A 129 -1.71 7.42 1.29
N PHE A 130 -1.54 6.38 0.49
CA PHE A 130 -1.53 5.01 0.96
C PHE A 130 -0.39 4.75 1.95
N ALA A 131 0.83 5.12 1.59
CA ALA A 131 1.99 4.96 2.45
C ALA A 131 1.81 5.67 3.81
N ALA A 132 1.30 6.91 3.79
CA ALA A 132 1.02 7.66 5.02
C ALA A 132 -0.04 6.98 5.90
N SER A 133 -1.05 6.34 5.30
CA SER A 133 -2.13 5.69 6.06
C SER A 133 -1.73 4.36 6.67
N ILE A 134 -0.81 3.60 6.06
CA ILE A 134 -0.36 2.30 6.61
C ILE A 134 0.94 2.36 7.39
N THR A 135 1.62 3.50 7.42
CA THR A 135 2.76 3.70 8.29
C THR A 135 2.27 3.86 9.72
N ILE A 136 2.60 2.89 10.58
CA ILE A 136 2.36 2.99 12.00
C ILE A 136 3.31 4.06 12.51
N SER A 137 2.77 5.24 12.85
CA SER A 137 3.52 6.19 13.67
C SER A 137 3.77 5.48 15.00
N GLU A 138 5.02 5.31 15.40
CA GLU A 138 5.36 5.04 16.78
C GLU A 138 4.88 6.27 17.57
N CYS A 139 3.62 6.24 18.01
CA CYS A 139 3.13 7.18 19.00
C CYS A 139 3.95 6.93 20.23
N ASN A 140 4.86 7.85 20.52
CA ASN A 140 5.58 7.85 21.79
C ASN A 140 4.50 7.93 22.89
N PRO A 141 4.35 6.91 23.77
CA PRO A 141 3.30 6.93 24.80
C PRO A 141 3.33 8.20 25.66
N LEU A 142 4.48 8.84 25.76
CA LEU A 142 4.68 10.09 26.51
C LEU A 142 4.02 11.30 25.82
N GLU A 143 3.96 11.35 24.49
CA GLU A 143 3.28 12.45 23.79
C GLU A 143 1.75 12.32 23.83
N ALA A 144 1.26 11.09 23.89
CA ALA A 144 -0.19 10.83 24.06
C ALA A 144 -0.68 11.25 25.43
N GLU A 145 0.11 11.08 26.48
CA GLU A 145 -0.22 11.53 27.83
C GLU A 145 -0.19 13.07 27.96
N GLU A 146 0.81 13.74 27.38
CA GLU A 146 0.87 15.21 27.40
C GLU A 146 -0.30 15.85 26.65
N SER A 147 -0.71 15.30 25.50
CA SER A 147 -1.87 15.79 24.76
C SER A 147 -3.18 15.60 25.55
N TYR A 148 -3.29 14.52 26.31
CA TYR A 148 -4.46 14.25 27.14
C TYR A 148 -4.56 15.22 28.32
N TYR A 149 -3.44 15.52 28.97
CA TYR A 149 -3.38 16.47 30.09
C TYR A 149 -3.58 17.93 29.63
N GLN A 150 -3.07 18.31 28.46
CA GLN A 150 -3.29 19.67 27.91
C GLN A 150 -4.74 19.95 27.56
N SER A 151 -5.50 18.94 27.12
CA SER A 151 -6.93 19.11 26.81
C SER A 151 -7.79 19.30 28.07
N TYR A 152 -7.35 18.82 29.22
CA TYR A 152 -8.05 18.98 30.50
C TYR A 152 -7.67 20.25 31.26
N SER A 153 -6.53 20.88 30.97
CA SER A 153 -6.05 22.09 31.67
C SER A 153 -6.62 23.40 31.10
N LEU A 154 -7.39 23.34 30.00
CA LEU A 154 -8.05 24.50 29.38
C LEU A 154 -9.48 24.76 29.85
N HIS A 155 -9.92 24.02 30.83
CA HIS A 155 -11.17 24.22 31.56
C HIS A 155 -10.88 24.40 33.05
#